data_e7fa31639f30bfcc863d6dfb1014429b
#
_entry.id   e7fa31639f30bfcc863d6dfb1014429b
#
_cell.length_a   1.000
_cell.length_b   1.000
_cell.length_c   1.000
_cell.angle_alpha   90.00
_cell.angle_beta   90.00
_cell.angle_gamma   90.00
#
_symmetry.space_group_name_H-M   'P 1'
#
loop_
_entity.id
_entity.type
_entity.pdbx_description
1 polymer ?
#
loop_
_entity_poly.entity_id
_entity_poly.type
_entity_poly.pdbx_seq_one_letter_code
_entity_poly.pdbx_strand_id
1 'polypeptide(L)'
;MQNIFSAGFLLCLAMSSLHAQTAALKLTQTIPLPGVEGRIDHFAFDAAGQRLFVCALGNNSVEIIDLRQAARIHSISGLGSPQ
;
A
#
# COMPACT_ATOMS: atom_id res chain seq x y z
N MET A 1 -25.70 -36.20 -22.63
CA MET A 1 -26.07 -34.83 -22.29
C MET A 1 -25.58 -34.41 -20.89
N GLN A 2 -25.81 -35.20 -19.89
CA GLN A 2 -25.40 -34.83 -18.52
C GLN A 2 -23.87 -34.65 -18.38
N ASN A 3 -23.06 -35.44 -19.04
CA ASN A 3 -21.61 -35.34 -18.96
C ASN A 3 -21.06 -34.03 -19.55
N ILE A 4 -21.72 -33.48 -20.55
CA ILE A 4 -21.34 -32.21 -21.18
C ILE A 4 -21.55 -31.05 -20.24
N PHE A 5 -22.65 -31.03 -19.48
CA PHE A 5 -22.92 -30.00 -18.52
C PHE A 5 -21.91 -30.01 -17.35
N SER A 6 -21.51 -31.19 -16.87
CA SER A 6 -20.52 -31.31 -15.81
C SER A 6 -19.15 -30.76 -16.22
N ALA A 7 -18.72 -31.04 -17.44
CA ALA A 7 -17.44 -30.53 -17.94
C ALA A 7 -17.43 -29.00 -18.06
N GLY A 8 -18.52 -28.40 -18.55
CA GLY A 8 -18.64 -26.95 -18.66
C GLY A 8 -18.62 -26.26 -17.31
N PHE A 9 -19.26 -26.83 -16.32
CA PHE A 9 -19.29 -26.30 -14.97
C PHE A 9 -17.90 -26.29 -14.31
N LEU A 10 -17.13 -27.36 -14.47
CA LEU A 10 -15.77 -27.44 -13.93
C LEU A 10 -14.84 -26.40 -14.57
N LEU A 11 -14.95 -26.17 -15.86
CA LEU A 11 -14.15 -25.16 -16.55
C LEU A 11 -14.43 -23.75 -16.02
N CYS A 12 -15.66 -23.40 -15.78
CA CYS A 12 -16.03 -22.09 -15.21
C CYS A 12 -15.45 -21.89 -13.82
N LEU A 13 -15.44 -22.89 -12.96
CA LEU A 13 -14.87 -22.82 -11.62
C LEU A 13 -13.36 -22.58 -11.67
N ALA A 14 -12.64 -23.24 -12.57
CA ALA A 14 -11.20 -23.07 -12.72
C ALA A 14 -10.86 -21.64 -13.14
N MET A 15 -11.60 -21.06 -14.07
CA MET A 15 -11.39 -19.68 -14.51
C MET A 15 -11.67 -18.68 -13.40
N SER A 16 -12.69 -18.89 -12.58
CA SER A 16 -13.00 -18.02 -11.43
C SER A 16 -11.87 -18.04 -10.41
N SER A 17 -11.26 -19.18 -10.13
CA SER A 17 -10.14 -19.29 -9.20
C SER A 17 -8.92 -18.52 -9.67
N LEU A 18 -8.57 -18.59 -10.96
CA LEU A 18 -7.47 -17.83 -11.53
C LEU A 18 -7.71 -16.33 -11.44
N HIS A 19 -8.93 -15.89 -11.72
CA HIS A 19 -9.29 -14.48 -11.64
C HIS A 19 -9.14 -13.94 -10.22
N ALA A 20 -9.55 -14.70 -9.20
CA ALA A 20 -9.42 -14.30 -7.80
C ALA A 20 -7.95 -14.16 -7.37
N GLN A 21 -7.03 -14.99 -7.87
CA GLN A 21 -5.60 -14.92 -7.55
C GLN A 21 -4.91 -13.68 -8.10
N THR A 22 -5.36 -13.12 -9.22
CA THR A 22 -4.77 -11.94 -9.83
C THR A 22 -5.22 -10.62 -9.20
N ALA A 23 -6.24 -10.65 -8.33
CA ALA A 23 -6.83 -9.47 -7.71
C ALA A 23 -6.40 -9.28 -6.25
N ALA A 24 -5.22 -9.83 -5.83
CA ALA A 24 -4.77 -9.82 -4.44
C ALA A 24 -4.46 -8.41 -3.89
N LEU A 25 -3.89 -7.53 -4.71
CA LEU A 25 -3.55 -6.16 -4.33
C LEU A 25 -4.15 -5.17 -5.31
N LYS A 26 -4.65 -4.08 -4.74
CA LYS A 26 -5.28 -3.02 -5.51
C LYS A 26 -4.88 -1.67 -4.93
N LEU A 27 -4.46 -0.73 -5.78
CA LEU A 27 -4.21 0.64 -5.37
C LEU A 27 -5.55 1.30 -5.03
N THR A 28 -5.73 1.71 -3.77
CA THR A 28 -6.95 2.36 -3.31
C THR A 28 -6.79 3.85 -3.08
N GLN A 29 -5.56 4.32 -2.83
CA GLN A 29 -5.32 5.70 -2.50
C GLN A 29 -3.87 6.08 -2.72
N THR A 30 -3.63 7.33 -3.09
CA THR A 30 -2.29 7.93 -3.18
C THR A 30 -2.24 9.15 -2.28
N ILE A 31 -1.25 9.21 -1.41
CA ILE A 31 -1.03 10.34 -0.51
C ILE A 31 0.24 11.07 -0.96
N PRO A 32 0.15 12.31 -1.43
CA PRO A 32 1.33 13.04 -1.89
C PRO A 32 2.21 13.47 -0.72
N LEU A 33 3.53 13.48 -0.96
CA LEU A 33 4.54 13.98 -0.05
C LEU A 33 5.33 15.10 -0.76
N PRO A 34 4.77 16.31 -0.85
CA PRO A 34 5.42 17.40 -1.55
C PRO A 34 6.79 17.74 -0.94
N GLY A 35 7.79 17.97 -1.78
CA GLY A 35 9.12 18.34 -1.35
C GLY A 35 9.98 17.19 -0.80
N VAL A 36 9.49 15.96 -0.80
CA VAL A 36 10.25 14.79 -0.38
C VAL A 36 10.93 14.18 -1.59
N GLU A 37 12.26 14.07 -1.53
CA GLU A 37 13.09 13.53 -2.61
C GLU A 37 13.91 12.35 -2.12
N GLY A 38 14.36 11.52 -3.07
CA GLY A 38 15.24 10.41 -2.80
C GLY A 38 14.56 9.19 -2.25
N ARG A 39 15.37 8.30 -1.70
CA ARG A 39 14.92 6.98 -1.27
C ARG A 39 14.15 7.04 0.04
N ILE A 40 13.09 6.26 0.13
CA ILE A 40 12.36 5.96 1.36
C ILE A 40 12.86 4.61 1.87
N ASP A 41 13.07 4.50 3.18
CA ASP A 41 13.65 3.30 3.77
C ASP A 41 12.65 2.53 4.61
N HIS A 42 12.30 3.00 5.79
CA HIS A 42 11.43 2.29 6.72
C HIS A 42 10.14 3.02 7.03
N PHE A 43 9.18 2.25 7.55
CA PHE A 43 7.90 2.76 8.01
C PHE A 43 7.66 2.27 9.44
N ALA A 44 6.96 3.09 10.24
CA ALA A 44 6.39 2.68 11.50
C ALA A 44 4.92 3.08 11.54
N PHE A 45 4.08 2.20 12.04
CA PHE A 45 2.64 2.43 12.08
C PHE A 45 2.13 2.52 13.52
N ASP A 46 1.42 3.60 13.81
CA ASP A 46 0.69 3.79 15.07
C ASP A 46 -0.80 3.50 14.79
N ALA A 47 -1.24 2.31 15.17
CA ALA A 47 -2.62 1.88 14.91
C ALA A 47 -3.64 2.70 15.71
N ALA A 48 -3.34 3.03 16.96
CA ALA A 48 -4.26 3.78 17.82
C ALA A 48 -4.47 5.20 17.31
N GLY A 49 -3.39 5.88 16.90
CA GLY A 49 -3.45 7.24 16.37
C GLY A 49 -3.72 7.30 14.87
N GLN A 50 -3.74 6.17 14.17
CA GLN A 50 -3.88 6.09 12.72
C GLN A 50 -2.86 6.96 12.00
N ARG A 51 -1.59 6.84 12.40
CA ARG A 51 -0.49 7.59 11.82
C ARG A 51 0.57 6.67 11.26
N LEU A 52 1.14 7.08 10.14
CA LEU A 52 2.26 6.41 9.50
C LEU A 52 3.48 7.32 9.56
N PHE A 53 4.59 6.79 10.06
CA PHE A 53 5.88 7.47 10.11
C PHE A 53 6.73 6.93 8.98
N VAL A 54 7.21 7.82 8.11
CA VAL A 54 7.97 7.45 6.92
C VAL A 54 9.38 7.97 7.06
N CYS A 55 10.36 7.07 7.12
CA CYS A 55 11.76 7.45 7.11
C CYS A 55 12.20 7.75 5.69
N ALA A 56 12.19 9.02 5.32
CA ALA A 56 12.61 9.50 4.02
C ALA A 56 14.14 9.69 4.02
N LEU A 57 14.86 8.59 3.95
CA LEU A 57 16.31 8.54 4.10
C LEU A 57 17.01 9.48 3.13
N GLY A 58 16.66 9.47 1.86
CA GLY A 58 17.27 10.33 0.85
C GLY A 58 16.91 11.80 0.97
N ASN A 59 15.92 12.14 1.78
CA ASN A 59 15.47 13.50 2.04
C ASN A 59 15.92 14.02 3.42
N ASN A 60 16.59 13.19 4.21
CA ASN A 60 17.01 13.49 5.58
C ASN A 60 15.86 13.96 6.47
N SER A 61 14.70 13.33 6.31
CA SER A 61 13.50 13.70 7.06
C SER A 61 12.69 12.48 7.49
N VAL A 62 11.83 12.68 8.47
CA VAL A 62 10.75 11.75 8.82
C VAL A 62 9.44 12.46 8.55
N GLU A 63 8.60 11.85 7.73
CA GLU A 63 7.30 12.39 7.36
C GLU A 63 6.22 11.70 8.19
N ILE A 64 5.32 12.48 8.79
CA ILE A 64 4.21 11.95 9.58
C ILE A 64 2.92 12.13 8.80
N ILE A 65 2.24 11.02 8.55
CA ILE A 65 1.03 10.97 7.74
C ILE A 65 -0.14 10.60 8.63
N ASP A 66 -1.20 11.39 8.56
CA ASP A 66 -2.49 11.06 9.17
C ASP A 66 -3.29 10.24 8.15
N LEU A 67 -3.56 8.97 8.49
CA LEU A 67 -4.26 8.07 7.58
C LEU A 67 -5.77 8.36 7.50
N ARG A 68 -6.36 8.97 8.52
CA ARG A 68 -7.77 9.38 8.48
C ARG A 68 -7.98 10.54 7.52
N GLN A 69 -7.05 11.49 7.52
CA GLN A 69 -7.10 12.64 6.62
C GLN A 69 -6.46 12.36 5.26
N ALA A 70 -5.74 11.24 5.15
CA ALA A 70 -4.97 10.89 3.95
C ALA A 70 -4.00 12.00 3.54
N ALA A 71 -3.26 12.55 4.52
CA ALA A 71 -2.40 13.71 4.30
C ALA A 71 -1.19 13.70 5.23
N ARG A 72 -0.10 14.27 4.75
CA ARG A 72 1.05 14.57 5.60
C ARG A 72 0.66 15.70 6.55
N ILE A 73 0.85 15.48 7.86
CA ILE A 73 0.54 16.46 8.89
C ILE A 73 1.79 17.12 9.47
N HIS A 74 2.96 16.48 9.33
CA HIS A 74 4.20 17.03 9.87
C HIS A 74 5.41 16.44 9.15
N SER A 75 6.49 17.24 9.09
CA SER A 75 7.77 16.83 8.53
C SER A 75 8.87 17.23 9.51
N ILE A 76 9.69 16.27 9.91
CA ILE A 76 10.87 16.50 10.74
C ILE A 76 12.07 16.45 9.82
N SER A 77 12.71 17.59 9.59
CA SER A 77 13.85 17.70 8.69
C SER A 77 15.18 17.78 9.43
N GLY A 78 16.29 17.78 8.68
CA GLY A 78 17.62 17.92 9.25
C GLY A 78 18.13 16.67 9.94
N LEU A 79 17.56 15.51 9.65
CA LEU A 79 17.99 14.23 10.21
C LEU A 79 19.03 13.58 9.31
N GLY A 80 20.11 13.05 9.89
CA GLY A 80 21.13 12.34 9.12
C GLY A 80 20.68 10.93 8.78
N SER A 81 20.28 10.71 7.53
CA SER A 81 19.93 9.38 6.99
C SER A 81 19.00 8.58 7.92
N PRO A 82 17.78 9.05 8.19
CA PRO A 82 16.86 8.36 9.10
C PRO A 82 16.43 7.00 8.53
N GLN A 83 16.45 6.00 9.43
CA GLN A 83 16.10 4.62 9.09
C GLN A 83 15.13 4.02 10.09
#